data_2d88045c06daecba287ff6d122b96326
#
_entry.id   2d88045c06daecba287ff6d122b96326
#
_cell.length_a   1.000
_cell.length_b   1.000
_cell.length_c   1.000
_cell.angle_alpha   90.00
_cell.angle_beta   90.00
_cell.angle_gamma   90.00
#
_symmetry.space_group_name_H-M   'P 1'
#
loop_
_entity.id
_entity.type
_entity.pdbx_description
1 polymer ?
#
loop_
_entity_poly.entity_id
_entity_poly.type
_entity_poly.pdbx_seq_one_letter_code
_entity_poly.pdbx_strand_id
1 'polypeptide(L)'
;GNITLTAVIAPETQGVTYTYWWELFNESNNDWTTQFNNVNTATHTGKQSKTLTISGLPVDKSYQYHIFVQCSNGYNCYSEPFTVTQHQHSWTYSASGATITAKCTAEGCYLTDGNGGSVTIKAPAELTYSGEGKPATVTASSDWQGPAASGITISYIKTGKYGPENLENDALPTKAGEYTASITVGEGNKAATASVEYTIQKANPVVTEWPTLSASVYVNSEATITGGSGEGTFAFKAGTDKSWDSTGNKTTTVVFTPTDTNNYKELTRDYTVTVVKRTVKSCNTLTGITDKPYGTALEELGLPE
;
A
#
# COMPACT_ATOMS: atom_id res chain seq x y z
N GLY A 1 -4.23 1.83 -32.73
CA GLY A 1 -4.22 0.35 -32.70
C GLY A 1 -4.09 -0.23 -34.09
N ASN A 2 -3.83 -1.54 -34.18
CA ASN A 2 -3.85 -2.28 -35.44
C ASN A 2 -5.19 -2.99 -35.60
N ILE A 3 -5.75 -2.95 -36.80
CA ILE A 3 -6.96 -3.67 -37.16
C ILE A 3 -6.54 -4.83 -38.05
N THR A 4 -7.01 -6.04 -37.75
CA THR A 4 -6.73 -7.24 -38.55
C THR A 4 -8.03 -7.78 -39.12
N LEU A 5 -8.09 -7.87 -40.45
CA LEU A 5 -9.20 -8.46 -41.20
C LEU A 5 -8.76 -9.80 -41.75
N THR A 6 -9.56 -10.84 -41.57
CA THR A 6 -9.23 -12.17 -42.09
C THR A 6 -10.39 -12.69 -42.97
N ALA A 7 -10.05 -13.07 -44.19
CA ALA A 7 -11.02 -13.71 -45.09
C ALA A 7 -11.36 -15.12 -44.63
N VAL A 8 -12.64 -15.42 -44.61
CA VAL A 8 -13.15 -16.80 -44.35
C VAL A 8 -13.84 -17.30 -45.58
N ILE A 9 -13.35 -18.42 -46.12
CA ILE A 9 -13.99 -19.12 -47.23
C ILE A 9 -14.71 -20.34 -46.66
N ALA A 10 -16.01 -20.43 -46.84
CA ALA A 10 -16.80 -21.55 -46.31
C ALA A 10 -17.86 -21.99 -47.33
N PRO A 11 -17.89 -23.28 -47.70
CA PRO A 11 -16.84 -24.31 -47.42
C PRO A 11 -15.60 -24.13 -48.31
N GLU A 12 -14.41 -24.43 -47.79
CA GLU A 12 -13.22 -24.54 -48.61
C GLU A 12 -13.32 -25.79 -49.51
N THR A 13 -13.00 -25.65 -50.81
CA THR A 13 -13.01 -26.75 -51.76
C THR A 13 -11.66 -27.44 -51.79
N GLN A 14 -11.62 -28.74 -51.58
CA GLN A 14 -10.39 -29.53 -51.60
C GLN A 14 -9.71 -29.46 -52.98
N GLY A 15 -8.39 -29.17 -52.98
CA GLY A 15 -7.58 -29.08 -54.18
C GLY A 15 -7.68 -27.74 -54.93
N VAL A 16 -8.46 -26.80 -54.43
CA VAL A 16 -8.53 -25.43 -54.97
C VAL A 16 -7.60 -24.53 -54.21
N THR A 17 -6.79 -23.75 -54.91
CA THR A 17 -5.97 -22.68 -54.34
C THR A 17 -6.67 -21.36 -54.50
N TYR A 18 -6.47 -20.47 -53.53
CA TYR A 18 -7.13 -19.18 -53.45
C TYR A 18 -6.09 -18.05 -53.47
N THR A 19 -6.30 -17.05 -54.31
CA THR A 19 -5.53 -15.82 -54.37
C THR A 19 -6.43 -14.67 -53.92
N TYR A 20 -5.91 -13.82 -53.11
CA TYR A 20 -6.67 -12.78 -52.44
C TYR A 20 -6.23 -11.38 -52.87
N TRP A 21 -7.17 -10.46 -53.01
CA TRP A 21 -6.93 -9.03 -53.20
C TRP A 21 -7.93 -8.26 -52.37
N TRP A 22 -7.40 -7.55 -51.38
CA TRP A 22 -8.18 -6.60 -50.63
C TRP A 22 -8.31 -5.31 -51.42
N GLU A 23 -9.49 -4.70 -51.42
CA GLU A 23 -9.82 -3.48 -52.09
C GLU A 23 -10.50 -2.52 -51.12
N LEU A 24 -10.21 -1.21 -51.30
CA LEU A 24 -10.70 -0.12 -50.49
C LEU A 24 -11.53 0.79 -51.38
N PHE A 25 -12.72 1.16 -50.94
CA PHE A 25 -13.58 2.06 -51.72
C PHE A 25 -13.03 3.49 -51.73
N ASN A 26 -12.89 4.05 -52.91
CA ASN A 26 -12.45 5.43 -53.08
C ASN A 26 -13.66 6.29 -53.45
N GLU A 27 -14.15 7.06 -52.51
CA GLU A 27 -15.31 7.94 -52.67
C GLU A 27 -15.08 9.02 -53.73
N SER A 28 -13.82 9.41 -53.97
CA SER A 28 -13.50 10.51 -54.93
C SER A 28 -13.80 10.15 -56.38
N ASN A 29 -13.68 8.87 -56.73
CA ASN A 29 -14.00 8.37 -58.09
C ASN A 29 -15.11 7.34 -58.10
N ASN A 30 -15.73 7.05 -56.95
CA ASN A 30 -16.78 6.11 -56.72
C ASN A 30 -16.45 4.67 -57.26
N ASP A 31 -15.21 4.23 -56.91
CA ASP A 31 -14.69 2.93 -57.39
C ASP A 31 -13.83 2.24 -56.34
N TRP A 32 -13.63 0.93 -56.51
CA TRP A 32 -12.76 0.11 -55.65
C TRP A 32 -11.31 0.19 -56.13
N THR A 33 -10.38 0.22 -55.20
CA THR A 33 -8.94 0.33 -55.53
C THR A 33 -8.04 -0.54 -54.64
N THR A 34 -7.02 -1.10 -55.24
CA THR A 34 -5.88 -1.72 -54.53
C THR A 34 -4.80 -0.69 -54.14
N GLN A 35 -4.94 0.57 -54.59
CA GLN A 35 -4.02 1.69 -54.32
C GLN A 35 -4.48 2.45 -53.08
N PHE A 36 -4.40 1.85 -51.94
CA PHE A 36 -4.95 2.35 -50.68
C PHE A 36 -4.42 3.72 -50.25
N ASN A 37 -3.17 4.04 -50.58
CA ASN A 37 -2.54 5.32 -50.25
C ASN A 37 -3.22 6.50 -50.97
N ASN A 38 -4.01 6.25 -52.01
CA ASN A 38 -4.80 7.27 -52.69
C ASN A 38 -6.09 7.63 -51.95
N VAL A 39 -6.46 6.83 -50.93
CA VAL A 39 -7.71 6.96 -50.18
C VAL A 39 -7.44 7.43 -48.75
N ASN A 40 -6.44 6.85 -48.09
CA ASN A 40 -6.08 7.22 -46.70
C ASN A 40 -4.56 7.07 -46.46
N THR A 41 -4.13 7.57 -45.29
CA THR A 41 -2.72 7.56 -44.86
C THR A 41 -2.34 6.33 -44.06
N ALA A 42 -3.25 5.38 -43.89
CA ALA A 42 -2.97 4.17 -43.11
C ALA A 42 -1.98 3.24 -43.81
N THR A 43 -1.20 2.52 -43.02
CA THR A 43 -0.34 1.46 -43.53
C THR A 43 -1.13 0.16 -43.63
N HIS A 44 -1.10 -0.45 -44.82
CA HIS A 44 -1.81 -1.71 -45.09
C HIS A 44 -0.77 -2.78 -45.47
N THR A 45 -0.74 -3.87 -44.69
CA THR A 45 0.10 -5.03 -44.98
C THR A 45 -0.74 -6.27 -45.22
N GLY A 46 -0.30 -7.15 -46.12
CA GLY A 46 -1.05 -8.37 -46.46
C GLY A 46 -2.16 -8.13 -47.49
N LYS A 47 -2.07 -7.11 -48.34
CA LYS A 47 -3.08 -6.77 -49.37
C LYS A 47 -3.44 -7.91 -50.29
N GLN A 48 -2.52 -8.83 -50.53
CA GLN A 48 -2.69 -10.03 -51.36
C GLN A 48 -2.64 -11.32 -50.54
N SER A 49 -3.00 -11.28 -49.28
CA SER A 49 -3.05 -12.45 -48.42
C SER A 49 -4.42 -12.63 -47.80
N LYS A 50 -4.65 -13.82 -47.21
CA LYS A 50 -5.89 -14.13 -46.46
C LYS A 50 -6.17 -13.10 -45.34
N THR A 51 -5.12 -12.43 -44.86
CA THR A 51 -5.19 -11.46 -43.75
C THR A 51 -4.65 -10.13 -44.14
N LEU A 52 -5.43 -9.05 -43.95
CA LEU A 52 -5.02 -7.67 -44.09
C LEU A 52 -4.84 -7.06 -42.69
N THR A 53 -3.70 -6.43 -42.45
CA THR A 53 -3.45 -5.65 -41.24
C THR A 53 -3.40 -4.17 -41.61
N ILE A 54 -4.18 -3.37 -40.89
CA ILE A 54 -4.30 -1.93 -41.08
C ILE A 54 -3.80 -1.23 -39.82
N SER A 55 -2.85 -0.30 -39.95
CA SER A 55 -2.33 0.51 -38.85
C SER A 55 -2.36 1.99 -39.20
N GLY A 56 -2.65 2.83 -38.20
CA GLY A 56 -2.72 4.28 -38.40
C GLY A 56 -3.90 4.74 -39.23
N LEU A 57 -5.02 4.00 -39.22
CA LEU A 57 -6.25 4.44 -39.85
C LEU A 57 -6.71 5.78 -39.19
N PRO A 58 -7.09 6.79 -39.96
CA PRO A 58 -7.62 8.01 -39.39
C PRO A 58 -8.82 7.75 -38.47
N VAL A 59 -8.81 8.38 -37.29
CA VAL A 59 -9.88 8.24 -36.30
C VAL A 59 -11.15 8.93 -36.76
N ASP A 60 -12.30 8.43 -36.34
CA ASP A 60 -13.64 8.99 -36.60
C ASP A 60 -14.01 9.11 -38.10
N LYS A 61 -13.31 8.31 -38.93
CA LYS A 61 -13.64 8.11 -40.33
C LYS A 61 -13.93 6.66 -40.62
N SER A 62 -14.92 6.43 -41.44
CA SER A 62 -15.32 5.11 -41.89
C SER A 62 -14.78 4.83 -43.28
N TYR A 63 -14.27 3.65 -43.48
CA TYR A 63 -13.75 3.18 -44.76
C TYR A 63 -14.40 1.87 -45.13
N GLN A 64 -14.83 1.72 -46.39
CA GLN A 64 -15.39 0.47 -46.86
C GLN A 64 -14.32 -0.38 -47.50
N TYR A 65 -14.29 -1.63 -47.10
CA TYR A 65 -13.42 -2.67 -47.68
C TYR A 65 -14.25 -3.81 -48.21
N HIS A 66 -13.70 -4.48 -49.19
CA HIS A 66 -14.12 -5.82 -49.59
C HIS A 66 -12.89 -6.63 -50.00
N ILE A 67 -13.08 -7.92 -50.25
CA ILE A 67 -12.04 -8.79 -50.73
C ILE A 67 -12.50 -9.48 -52.01
N PHE A 68 -11.63 -9.46 -53.02
CA PHE A 68 -11.71 -10.28 -54.20
C PHE A 68 -10.91 -11.56 -54.00
N VAL A 69 -11.51 -12.70 -54.33
CA VAL A 69 -10.87 -14.01 -54.25
C VAL A 69 -10.96 -14.71 -55.61
N GLN A 70 -9.81 -15.03 -56.13
CA GLN A 70 -9.69 -15.85 -57.34
C GLN A 70 -9.37 -17.30 -56.98
N CYS A 71 -10.13 -18.24 -57.54
CA CYS A 71 -9.96 -19.65 -57.34
C CYS A 71 -9.28 -20.32 -58.53
N SER A 72 -8.38 -21.26 -58.27
CA SER A 72 -7.64 -21.98 -59.33
C SER A 72 -8.51 -22.78 -60.27
N ASN A 73 -9.76 -23.05 -59.91
CA ASN A 73 -10.76 -23.71 -60.74
C ASN A 73 -11.55 -22.76 -61.67
N GLY A 74 -11.14 -21.48 -61.75
CA GLY A 74 -11.72 -20.48 -62.61
C GLY A 74 -12.87 -19.65 -62.02
N TYR A 75 -13.33 -19.97 -60.81
CA TYR A 75 -14.35 -19.15 -60.14
C TYR A 75 -13.73 -17.97 -59.41
N ASN A 76 -14.44 -16.85 -59.40
CA ASN A 76 -14.08 -15.65 -58.67
C ASN A 76 -15.24 -15.22 -57.79
N CYS A 77 -14.96 -14.65 -56.65
CA CYS A 77 -15.98 -14.10 -55.77
C CYS A 77 -15.50 -12.82 -55.07
N TYR A 78 -16.43 -11.98 -54.74
CA TYR A 78 -16.26 -10.80 -53.89
C TYR A 78 -16.99 -11.03 -52.56
N SER A 79 -16.44 -10.51 -51.47
CA SER A 79 -17.24 -10.35 -50.29
C SER A 79 -18.24 -9.21 -50.45
N GLU A 80 -19.31 -9.20 -49.68
CA GLU A 80 -20.06 -7.97 -49.44
C GLU A 80 -19.14 -6.89 -48.87
N PRO A 81 -19.34 -5.62 -49.21
CA PRO A 81 -18.64 -4.53 -48.61
C PRO A 81 -18.90 -4.44 -47.10
N PHE A 82 -17.86 -4.17 -46.32
CA PHE A 82 -18.00 -3.92 -44.89
C PHE A 82 -17.24 -2.70 -44.48
N THR A 83 -17.70 -2.03 -43.43
CA THR A 83 -17.16 -0.77 -42.94
C THR A 83 -16.17 -1.00 -41.81
N VAL A 84 -15.04 -0.35 -41.90
CA VAL A 84 -14.02 -0.28 -40.84
C VAL A 84 -13.94 1.16 -40.36
N THR A 85 -14.14 1.36 -39.08
CA THR A 85 -14.02 2.67 -38.42
C THR A 85 -13.02 2.55 -37.28
N GLN A 86 -12.05 3.43 -37.24
CA GLN A 86 -11.20 3.57 -36.06
C GLN A 86 -11.90 4.52 -35.10
N HIS A 87 -12.28 4.00 -33.96
CA HIS A 87 -12.93 4.75 -32.90
C HIS A 87 -11.88 5.41 -32.00
N GLN A 88 -12.05 6.71 -31.71
CA GLN A 88 -11.28 7.40 -30.69
C GLN A 88 -12.04 7.39 -29.36
N HIS A 89 -11.45 6.78 -28.34
CA HIS A 89 -12.08 6.77 -27.04
C HIS A 89 -12.04 8.17 -26.38
N SER A 90 -13.15 8.58 -25.82
CA SER A 90 -13.26 9.74 -24.93
C SER A 90 -13.47 9.23 -23.50
N TRP A 91 -12.39 9.18 -22.73
CA TRP A 91 -12.43 8.62 -21.38
C TRP A 91 -12.99 9.61 -20.37
N THR A 92 -13.84 9.11 -19.49
CA THR A 92 -14.23 9.71 -18.22
C THR A 92 -13.88 8.71 -17.11
N TYR A 93 -13.50 9.23 -15.96
CA TYR A 93 -13.10 8.42 -14.83
C TYR A 93 -14.05 8.66 -13.66
N SER A 94 -14.34 7.60 -12.92
CA SER A 94 -15.13 7.66 -11.69
C SER A 94 -14.43 6.87 -10.60
N ALA A 95 -14.50 7.35 -9.35
CA ALA A 95 -13.87 6.68 -8.21
C ALA A 95 -14.92 6.12 -7.27
N SER A 96 -14.64 4.94 -6.73
CA SER A 96 -15.37 4.32 -5.63
C SER A 96 -14.37 3.69 -4.66
N GLY A 97 -14.24 4.27 -3.45
CA GLY A 97 -13.23 3.86 -2.47
C GLY A 97 -11.81 3.95 -3.06
N ALA A 98 -11.11 2.82 -3.09
CA ALA A 98 -9.73 2.72 -3.57
C ALA A 98 -9.61 2.46 -5.08
N THR A 99 -10.70 2.46 -5.84
CA THR A 99 -10.74 2.05 -7.25
C THR A 99 -11.23 3.19 -8.15
N ILE A 100 -10.53 3.40 -9.26
CA ILE A 100 -10.95 4.27 -10.37
C ILE A 100 -11.35 3.39 -11.54
N THR A 101 -12.52 3.65 -12.12
CA THR A 101 -13.04 2.97 -13.31
C THR A 101 -13.03 3.94 -14.48
N ALA A 102 -12.56 3.48 -15.65
CA ALA A 102 -12.61 4.23 -16.90
C ALA A 102 -13.88 3.88 -17.68
N LYS A 103 -14.54 4.90 -18.23
CA LYS A 103 -15.67 4.73 -19.13
C LYS A 103 -15.47 5.56 -20.38
N CYS A 104 -15.61 4.93 -21.55
CA CYS A 104 -15.66 5.65 -22.82
C CYS A 104 -17.05 6.24 -23.01
N THR A 105 -17.12 7.54 -23.29
CA THR A 105 -18.36 8.28 -23.56
C THR A 105 -18.51 8.67 -25.04
N ALA A 106 -17.59 8.24 -25.89
CA ALA A 106 -17.67 8.51 -27.32
C ALA A 106 -18.76 7.64 -27.97
N GLU A 107 -19.52 8.20 -28.89
CA GLU A 107 -20.53 7.49 -29.68
C GLU A 107 -19.85 6.38 -30.52
N GLY A 108 -20.54 5.24 -30.68
CA GLY A 108 -20.03 4.10 -31.43
C GLY A 108 -18.89 3.34 -30.75
N CYS A 109 -18.68 3.50 -29.45
CA CYS A 109 -17.69 2.74 -28.72
C CYS A 109 -17.98 1.24 -28.77
N TYR A 110 -17.01 0.44 -29.21
CA TYR A 110 -17.14 -1.01 -29.34
C TYR A 110 -16.96 -1.78 -28.00
N LEU A 111 -16.51 -1.08 -26.96
CA LEU A 111 -16.40 -1.69 -25.63
C LEU A 111 -17.79 -1.88 -25.02
N THR A 112 -18.03 -3.03 -24.42
CA THR A 112 -19.29 -3.34 -23.74
C THR A 112 -19.57 -2.26 -22.69
N ASP A 113 -20.68 -1.55 -22.83
CA ASP A 113 -21.07 -0.41 -21.98
C ASP A 113 -20.01 0.70 -21.86
N GLY A 114 -19.04 0.77 -22.80
CA GLY A 114 -17.91 1.68 -22.78
C GLY A 114 -16.88 1.35 -21.71
N ASN A 115 -16.89 0.14 -21.12
CA ASN A 115 -16.01 -0.25 -20.02
C ASN A 115 -14.53 -0.24 -20.45
N GLY A 116 -13.73 0.60 -19.83
CA GLY A 116 -12.28 0.71 -20.01
C GLY A 116 -11.47 0.12 -18.86
N GLY A 117 -12.07 -0.75 -18.07
CA GLY A 117 -11.42 -1.39 -16.94
C GLY A 117 -11.25 -0.49 -15.71
N SER A 118 -10.41 -0.93 -14.79
CA SER A 118 -10.20 -0.25 -13.51
C SER A 118 -8.75 -0.27 -13.06
N VAL A 119 -8.40 0.71 -12.20
CA VAL A 119 -7.13 0.76 -11.48
C VAL A 119 -7.42 0.93 -9.99
N THR A 120 -6.71 0.20 -9.16
CA THR A 120 -6.94 0.17 -7.71
C THR A 120 -5.64 0.48 -6.96
N ILE A 121 -5.70 1.39 -5.99
CA ILE A 121 -4.63 1.64 -5.03
C ILE A 121 -4.81 0.74 -3.81
N LYS A 122 -3.70 0.16 -3.32
CA LYS A 122 -3.67 -0.71 -2.14
C LYS A 122 -2.65 -0.21 -1.13
N ALA A 123 -3.00 -0.34 0.14
CA ALA A 123 -2.07 -0.06 1.24
C ALA A 123 -0.84 -0.98 1.17
N PRO A 124 0.30 -0.57 1.78
CA PRO A 124 1.48 -1.42 1.93
C PRO A 124 1.14 -2.73 2.65
N ALA A 125 1.84 -3.82 2.28
CA ALA A 125 1.64 -5.12 2.93
C ALA A 125 2.18 -5.14 4.38
N GLU A 126 3.31 -4.45 4.61
CA GLU A 126 3.97 -4.39 5.91
C GLU A 126 3.70 -3.04 6.58
N LEU A 127 2.94 -3.06 7.66
CA LEU A 127 2.47 -1.87 8.37
C LEU A 127 3.13 -1.65 9.74
N THR A 128 4.28 -2.25 10.00
CA THR A 128 5.07 -1.98 11.21
C THR A 128 6.26 -1.07 10.86
N TYR A 129 6.54 -0.10 11.72
CA TYR A 129 7.70 0.77 11.57
C TYR A 129 9.00 -0.04 11.46
N SER A 130 9.81 0.30 10.47
CA SER A 130 11.12 -0.34 10.23
C SER A 130 12.22 0.68 9.88
N GLY A 131 11.88 1.98 9.85
CA GLY A 131 12.76 3.02 9.33
C GLY A 131 12.73 3.15 7.80
N GLU A 132 12.19 2.16 7.09
CA GLU A 132 12.07 2.14 5.64
C GLU A 132 10.72 2.69 5.17
N GLY A 133 10.72 3.23 3.94
CA GLY A 133 9.50 3.73 3.30
C GLY A 133 8.45 2.64 3.10
N LYS A 134 7.18 2.98 3.29
CA LYS A 134 6.02 2.09 3.15
C LYS A 134 5.17 2.54 1.96
N PRO A 135 5.55 2.20 0.71
CA PRO A 135 4.81 2.61 -0.48
C PRO A 135 3.49 1.85 -0.62
N ALA A 136 2.43 2.56 -0.94
CA ALA A 136 1.22 1.96 -1.49
C ALA A 136 1.50 1.41 -2.90
N THR A 137 0.66 0.51 -3.37
CA THR A 137 0.80 -0.10 -4.70
C THR A 137 -0.41 0.20 -5.57
N VAL A 138 -0.19 0.31 -6.87
CA VAL A 138 -1.25 0.51 -7.87
C VAL A 138 -1.32 -0.72 -8.76
N THR A 139 -2.51 -1.26 -8.94
CA THR A 139 -2.77 -2.42 -9.81
C THR A 139 -3.90 -2.10 -10.77
N ALA A 140 -3.71 -2.46 -12.04
CA ALA A 140 -4.75 -2.32 -13.07
C ALA A 140 -5.38 -3.67 -13.40
N SER A 141 -6.65 -3.65 -13.78
CA SER A 141 -7.32 -4.81 -14.38
C SER A 141 -6.77 -5.09 -15.79
N SER A 142 -6.96 -6.30 -16.31
CA SER A 142 -6.43 -6.69 -17.62
C SER A 142 -7.05 -5.92 -18.79
N ASP A 143 -8.23 -5.35 -18.59
CA ASP A 143 -8.98 -4.54 -19.55
C ASP A 143 -8.79 -3.03 -19.36
N TRP A 144 -7.88 -2.61 -18.48
CA TRP A 144 -7.59 -1.21 -18.20
C TRP A 144 -7.05 -0.47 -19.43
N GLN A 145 -7.73 0.60 -19.82
CA GLN A 145 -7.42 1.44 -20.98
C GLN A 145 -6.86 2.83 -20.63
N GLY A 146 -6.70 3.12 -19.35
CA GLY A 146 -6.08 4.37 -18.86
C GLY A 146 -4.55 4.34 -18.89
N PRO A 147 -3.89 5.30 -18.24
CA PRO A 147 -2.43 5.33 -18.11
C PRO A 147 -1.89 4.06 -17.46
N ALA A 148 -0.68 3.61 -17.87
CA ALA A 148 -0.03 2.47 -17.27
C ALA A 148 0.04 2.63 -15.73
N ALA A 149 -0.30 1.58 -14.98
CA ALA A 149 -0.34 1.64 -13.52
C ALA A 149 1.01 2.09 -12.90
N SER A 150 2.13 1.72 -13.53
CA SER A 150 3.48 2.15 -13.12
C SER A 150 3.78 3.63 -13.36
N GLY A 151 2.99 4.31 -14.17
CA GLY A 151 3.11 5.75 -14.46
C GLY A 151 2.15 6.61 -13.64
N ILE A 152 1.29 6.02 -12.81
CA ILE A 152 0.37 6.77 -11.97
C ILE A 152 1.11 7.21 -10.69
N THR A 153 1.20 8.51 -10.47
CA THR A 153 1.80 9.07 -9.26
C THR A 153 0.92 8.84 -8.04
N ILE A 154 1.52 8.41 -6.94
CA ILE A 154 0.84 8.24 -5.65
C ILE A 154 1.22 9.42 -4.77
N SER A 155 0.23 10.14 -4.26
CA SER A 155 0.41 11.20 -3.28
C SER A 155 0.12 10.69 -1.88
N TYR A 156 0.87 11.16 -0.88
CA TYR A 156 0.74 10.75 0.51
C TYR A 156 0.41 11.95 1.39
N ILE A 157 -0.53 11.75 2.30
CA ILE A 157 -0.89 12.71 3.34
C ILE A 157 -0.75 11.99 4.67
N LYS A 158 -0.01 12.58 5.61
CA LYS A 158 -0.01 12.14 7.00
C LYS A 158 -1.22 12.77 7.70
N THR A 159 -2.08 11.94 8.26
CA THR A 159 -3.21 12.39 9.08
C THR A 159 -2.81 12.40 10.55
N GLY A 160 -3.32 13.33 11.35
CA GLY A 160 -2.96 13.41 12.75
C GLY A 160 -3.65 14.54 13.50
N LYS A 161 -3.32 14.67 14.78
CA LYS A 161 -3.95 15.62 15.73
C LYS A 161 -3.92 17.09 15.28
N TYR A 162 -2.97 17.47 14.45
CA TYR A 162 -2.78 18.86 13.96
C TYR A 162 -3.31 19.08 12.53
N GLY A 163 -4.06 18.12 12.00
CA GLY A 163 -4.58 18.16 10.63
C GLY A 163 -3.71 17.39 9.63
N PRO A 164 -4.17 17.32 8.37
CA PRO A 164 -3.45 16.63 7.32
C PRO A 164 -2.19 17.40 6.91
N GLU A 165 -1.07 16.70 6.81
CA GLU A 165 0.21 17.21 6.33
C GLU A 165 0.61 16.45 5.06
N ASN A 166 0.78 17.18 3.96
CA ASN A 166 1.30 16.59 2.72
C ASN A 166 2.75 16.18 2.91
N LEU A 167 3.09 14.98 2.46
CA LEU A 167 4.49 14.58 2.38
C LEU A 167 5.09 15.24 1.14
N GLU A 168 6.05 16.14 1.36
CA GLU A 168 6.70 16.89 0.29
C GLU A 168 7.63 16.01 -0.56
N ASN A 169 7.79 16.37 -1.84
CA ASN A 169 8.77 15.79 -2.76
C ASN A 169 8.68 14.26 -2.94
N ASP A 170 7.49 13.72 -3.07
CA ASP A 170 7.26 12.27 -3.25
C ASP A 170 7.82 11.40 -2.12
N ALA A 171 8.00 11.98 -0.92
CA ALA A 171 8.51 11.27 0.23
C ALA A 171 7.57 10.12 0.63
N LEU A 172 8.14 8.94 0.80
CA LEU A 172 7.40 7.79 1.27
C LEU A 172 7.12 7.88 2.78
N PRO A 173 5.96 7.41 3.24
CA PRO A 173 5.67 7.25 4.67
C PRO A 173 6.69 6.33 5.34
N THR A 174 7.50 6.86 6.27
CA THR A 174 8.53 6.11 6.99
C THR A 174 8.24 5.98 8.47
N LYS A 175 7.51 6.94 9.07
CA LYS A 175 7.28 7.00 10.52
C LYS A 175 5.96 6.35 10.92
N ALA A 176 5.84 5.88 12.14
CA ALA A 176 4.57 5.43 12.68
C ALA A 176 3.53 6.57 12.68
N GLY A 177 2.29 6.23 12.33
CA GLY A 177 1.21 7.19 12.19
C GLY A 177 0.16 6.77 11.18
N GLU A 178 -0.85 7.60 11.01
CA GLU A 178 -1.95 7.40 10.07
C GLU A 178 -1.65 8.14 8.76
N TYR A 179 -1.95 7.49 7.65
CA TYR A 179 -1.67 8.00 6.30
C TYR A 179 -2.83 7.74 5.36
N THR A 180 -3.00 8.64 4.41
CA THR A 180 -3.85 8.43 3.23
C THR A 180 -2.96 8.47 1.99
N ALA A 181 -2.99 7.41 1.21
CA ALA A 181 -2.39 7.37 -0.13
C ALA A 181 -3.48 7.56 -1.16
N SER A 182 -3.24 8.38 -2.18
CA SER A 182 -4.21 8.67 -3.24
C SER A 182 -3.58 8.67 -4.63
N ILE A 183 -4.39 8.31 -5.62
CA ILE A 183 -4.08 8.38 -7.04
C ILE A 183 -5.13 9.22 -7.73
N THR A 184 -4.74 9.97 -8.75
CA THR A 184 -5.66 10.71 -9.62
C THR A 184 -5.42 10.31 -11.06
N VAL A 185 -6.49 10.01 -11.80
CA VAL A 185 -6.45 9.69 -13.23
C VAL A 185 -7.39 10.62 -13.97
N GLY A 186 -6.94 11.10 -15.13
CA GLY A 186 -7.67 12.08 -15.95
C GLY A 186 -7.34 13.53 -15.58
N GLU A 187 -8.00 14.45 -16.26
CA GLU A 187 -7.79 15.90 -16.11
C GLU A 187 -9.13 16.63 -16.02
N GLY A 188 -9.12 17.76 -15.32
CA GLY A 188 -10.27 18.64 -15.19
C GLY A 188 -11.52 17.91 -14.66
N ASN A 189 -12.67 18.12 -15.30
CA ASN A 189 -13.95 17.52 -14.93
C ASN A 189 -14.09 16.03 -15.29
N LYS A 190 -13.11 15.46 -15.97
CA LYS A 190 -13.04 14.02 -16.29
C LYS A 190 -12.10 13.26 -15.36
N ALA A 191 -11.43 13.93 -14.43
CA ALA A 191 -10.54 13.30 -13.46
C ALA A 191 -11.31 12.63 -12.33
N ALA A 192 -10.73 11.56 -11.80
CA ALA A 192 -11.19 10.91 -10.58
C ALA A 192 -10.00 10.64 -9.65
N THR A 193 -10.26 10.75 -8.34
CA THR A 193 -9.27 10.46 -7.31
C THR A 193 -9.77 9.31 -6.44
N ALA A 194 -8.95 8.28 -6.28
CA ALA A 194 -9.18 7.18 -5.36
C ALA A 194 -8.13 7.20 -4.25
N SER A 195 -8.48 6.73 -3.06
CA SER A 195 -7.58 6.73 -1.91
C SER A 195 -7.72 5.47 -1.06
N VAL A 196 -6.67 5.21 -0.28
CA VAL A 196 -6.64 4.18 0.75
C VAL A 196 -6.00 4.74 2.02
N GLU A 197 -6.65 4.50 3.15
CA GLU A 197 -6.13 4.85 4.47
C GLU A 197 -5.41 3.65 5.09
N TYR A 198 -4.33 3.91 5.82
CA TYR A 198 -3.60 2.89 6.55
C TYR A 198 -2.81 3.49 7.71
N THR A 199 -2.44 2.65 8.66
CA THR A 199 -1.67 3.05 9.85
C THR A 199 -0.36 2.29 9.90
N ILE A 200 0.77 2.99 9.92
CA ILE A 200 2.06 2.40 10.26
C ILE A 200 2.12 2.29 11.79
N GLN A 201 2.14 1.06 12.28
CA GLN A 201 2.18 0.74 13.70
C GLN A 201 3.58 0.98 14.28
N LYS A 202 3.66 1.41 15.54
CA LYS A 202 4.93 1.47 16.25
C LYS A 202 5.54 0.07 16.36
N ALA A 203 6.86 -0.02 16.16
CA ALA A 203 7.62 -1.24 16.36
C ALA A 203 7.91 -1.49 17.85
N ASN A 204 8.30 -2.70 18.19
CA ASN A 204 8.91 -2.98 19.48
C ASN A 204 10.37 -2.51 19.45
N PRO A 205 10.85 -1.78 20.46
CA PRO A 205 12.26 -1.42 20.56
C PRO A 205 13.12 -2.65 20.87
N VAL A 206 14.40 -2.54 20.56
CA VAL A 206 15.37 -3.56 20.95
C VAL A 206 15.88 -3.25 22.36
N VAL A 207 15.59 -4.14 23.30
CA VAL A 207 16.20 -4.14 24.64
C VAL A 207 17.27 -5.23 24.63
N THR A 208 18.54 -4.82 24.61
CA THR A 208 19.68 -5.77 24.56
C THR A 208 19.86 -6.49 25.88
N GLU A 209 19.62 -5.81 26.99
CA GLU A 209 19.66 -6.39 28.32
C GLU A 209 18.60 -5.74 29.20
N TRP A 210 17.80 -6.56 29.86
CA TRP A 210 16.87 -6.08 30.88
C TRP A 210 17.60 -5.86 32.20
N PRO A 211 17.27 -4.80 32.96
CA PRO A 211 17.89 -4.54 34.24
C PRO A 211 17.59 -5.66 35.23
N THR A 212 18.40 -5.71 36.25
CA THR A 212 18.14 -6.52 37.46
C THR A 212 17.51 -5.64 38.53
N LEU A 213 16.71 -6.25 39.40
CA LEU A 213 16.23 -5.61 40.62
C LEU A 213 16.94 -6.16 41.82
N SER A 214 16.94 -5.42 42.92
CA SER A 214 17.36 -5.94 44.24
C SER A 214 16.65 -7.27 44.51
N ALA A 215 17.40 -8.37 44.68
CA ALA A 215 16.84 -9.70 44.91
C ALA A 215 15.99 -9.76 46.20
N SER A 216 16.38 -8.97 47.20
CA SER A 216 15.61 -8.77 48.42
C SER A 216 15.72 -7.32 48.91
N VAL A 217 14.65 -6.87 49.54
CA VAL A 217 14.57 -5.53 50.19
C VAL A 217 13.98 -5.72 51.60
N TYR A 218 14.26 -4.74 52.46
CA TYR A 218 13.59 -4.70 53.77
C TYR A 218 12.17 -4.14 53.65
N VAL A 219 11.32 -4.51 54.59
CA VAL A 219 9.99 -3.89 54.77
C VAL A 219 10.17 -2.36 54.78
N ASN A 220 9.33 -1.65 54.01
CA ASN A 220 9.34 -0.19 53.80
C ASN A 220 10.65 0.38 53.15
N SER A 221 11.45 -0.48 52.51
CA SER A 221 12.56 -0.04 51.68
C SER A 221 12.23 -0.21 50.22
N GLU A 222 12.70 0.72 49.36
CA GLU A 222 12.49 0.65 47.93
C GLU A 222 13.42 -0.36 47.28
N ALA A 223 12.86 -1.08 46.26
CA ALA A 223 13.66 -1.84 45.34
C ALA A 223 14.42 -0.90 44.40
N THR A 224 15.60 -1.34 43.97
CA THR A 224 16.42 -0.55 43.02
C THR A 224 16.57 -1.27 41.71
N ILE A 225 16.55 -0.49 40.62
CA ILE A 225 16.82 -0.96 39.27
C ILE A 225 18.33 -0.81 39.02
N THR A 226 19.00 -1.86 38.56
CA THR A 226 20.43 -1.84 38.29
C THR A 226 20.74 -2.42 36.93
N GLY A 227 21.56 -1.76 36.12
CA GLY A 227 21.93 -2.19 34.78
C GLY A 227 20.79 -1.99 33.78
N GLY A 228 20.79 -2.83 32.76
CA GLY A 228 19.91 -2.73 31.60
C GLY A 228 20.57 -1.97 30.45
N SER A 229 20.27 -2.36 29.22
CA SER A 229 20.83 -1.76 28.01
C SER A 229 19.79 -1.73 26.88
N GLY A 230 19.71 -0.57 26.22
CA GLY A 230 18.80 -0.28 25.11
C GLY A 230 18.79 1.22 24.82
N GLU A 231 18.24 1.61 23.67
CA GLU A 231 18.09 3.03 23.32
C GLU A 231 16.86 3.64 24.01
N GLY A 232 16.96 3.86 25.33
CA GLY A 232 15.87 4.36 26.15
C GLY A 232 16.20 4.31 27.64
N THR A 233 15.18 4.36 28.48
CA THR A 233 15.30 4.39 29.93
C THR A 233 14.44 3.33 30.59
N PHE A 234 14.93 2.81 31.72
CA PHE A 234 14.18 1.89 32.58
C PHE A 234 13.66 2.60 33.82
N ALA A 235 12.43 2.38 34.15
CA ALA A 235 11.81 2.92 35.37
C ALA A 235 10.78 1.93 35.93
N PHE A 236 10.40 2.06 37.19
CA PHE A 236 9.22 1.40 37.71
C PHE A 236 7.97 1.94 36.98
N LYS A 237 7.10 1.06 36.55
CA LYS A 237 5.86 1.46 35.89
C LYS A 237 4.99 2.25 36.85
N ALA A 238 4.42 3.35 36.37
CA ALA A 238 3.50 4.15 37.19
C ALA A 238 2.34 3.29 37.72
N GLY A 239 2.05 3.44 39.00
CA GLY A 239 1.01 2.68 39.69
C GLY A 239 1.43 1.26 40.15
N THR A 240 2.71 0.87 40.00
CA THR A 240 3.22 -0.35 40.62
C THR A 240 4.04 -0.03 41.87
N ASP A 241 3.96 -0.93 42.87
CA ASP A 241 4.70 -0.76 44.11
C ASP A 241 6.19 -1.01 43.88
N LYS A 242 7.03 -0.23 44.52
CA LYS A 242 8.49 -0.38 44.61
C LYS A 242 9.00 -0.56 46.03
N SER A 243 8.10 -0.43 47.04
CA SER A 243 8.33 -0.72 48.45
C SER A 243 7.07 -1.36 49.03
N TRP A 244 7.22 -2.17 50.10
CA TRP A 244 6.10 -2.91 50.68
C TRP A 244 6.20 -2.90 52.22
N ASP A 245 5.03 -2.88 52.87
CA ASP A 245 4.85 -2.88 54.33
C ASP A 245 4.85 -4.28 54.95
N SER A 246 4.84 -5.32 54.14
CA SER A 246 4.75 -6.73 54.58
C SER A 246 5.77 -7.60 53.84
N THR A 247 6.23 -8.65 54.56
CA THR A 247 7.21 -9.64 54.05
C THR A 247 6.61 -10.56 52.97
N GLY A 248 7.50 -11.26 52.27
CA GLY A 248 7.13 -12.28 51.26
C GLY A 248 7.53 -11.85 49.84
N ASN A 249 7.21 -12.68 48.87
CA ASN A 249 7.45 -12.40 47.47
C ASN A 249 6.41 -11.39 46.98
N LYS A 250 6.89 -10.34 46.37
CA LYS A 250 6.10 -9.24 45.78
C LYS A 250 6.43 -9.08 44.32
N THR A 251 5.45 -8.71 43.52
CA THR A 251 5.62 -8.42 42.08
C THR A 251 5.65 -6.94 41.86
N THR A 252 6.56 -6.48 41.01
CA THR A 252 6.64 -5.12 40.50
C THR A 252 6.91 -5.14 39.01
N THR A 253 6.57 -4.07 38.29
CA THR A 253 6.75 -3.99 36.85
C THR A 253 7.73 -2.88 36.52
N VAL A 254 8.73 -3.19 35.71
CA VAL A 254 9.63 -2.21 35.10
C VAL A 254 9.16 -1.94 33.68
N VAL A 255 9.12 -0.67 33.31
CA VAL A 255 8.86 -0.20 31.95
C VAL A 255 10.17 0.26 31.32
N PHE A 256 10.37 -0.14 30.07
CA PHE A 256 11.36 0.46 29.19
C PHE A 256 10.67 1.44 28.27
N THR A 257 11.07 2.72 28.34
CA THR A 257 10.58 3.79 27.48
C THR A 257 11.68 4.10 26.47
N PRO A 258 11.47 3.83 25.15
CA PRO A 258 12.45 4.12 24.13
C PRO A 258 12.65 5.64 23.95
N THR A 259 13.82 6.05 23.51
CA THR A 259 14.12 7.46 23.20
C THR A 259 13.20 7.99 22.09
N ASP A 260 12.95 7.19 21.05
CA ASP A 260 12.00 7.49 19.99
C ASP A 260 10.62 6.91 20.31
N THR A 261 9.89 7.59 21.16
CA THR A 261 8.50 7.21 21.53
C THR A 261 7.49 7.39 20.40
N ASN A 262 7.84 8.08 19.31
CA ASN A 262 6.96 8.26 18.16
C ASN A 262 6.88 6.97 17.33
N ASN A 263 7.99 6.26 17.19
CA ASN A 263 8.10 5.10 16.33
C ASN A 263 8.16 3.76 17.06
N TYR A 264 8.45 3.75 18.35
CA TYR A 264 8.53 2.55 19.16
C TYR A 264 7.54 2.55 20.31
N LYS A 265 7.12 1.34 20.70
CA LYS A 265 6.25 1.10 21.87
C LYS A 265 7.08 1.07 23.14
N GLU A 266 6.44 1.36 24.26
CA GLU A 266 6.99 0.96 25.56
C GLU A 266 6.92 -0.56 25.72
N LEU A 267 7.92 -1.14 26.40
CA LEU A 267 7.92 -2.54 26.82
C LEU A 267 7.88 -2.63 28.33
N THR A 268 7.24 -3.67 28.85
CA THR A 268 7.16 -3.91 30.28
C THR A 268 7.65 -5.31 30.61
N ARG A 269 8.22 -5.46 31.81
CA ARG A 269 8.63 -6.75 32.38
C ARG A 269 8.32 -6.79 33.86
N ASP A 270 7.74 -7.90 34.30
CA ASP A 270 7.45 -8.15 35.71
C ASP A 270 8.65 -8.78 36.42
N TYR A 271 8.86 -8.38 37.66
CA TYR A 271 9.93 -8.85 38.52
C TYR A 271 9.35 -9.26 39.86
N THR A 272 9.95 -10.31 40.46
CA THR A 272 9.66 -10.74 41.81
C THR A 272 10.78 -10.25 42.73
N VAL A 273 10.40 -9.56 43.84
CA VAL A 273 11.29 -9.08 44.88
C VAL A 273 10.89 -9.71 46.20
N THR A 274 11.86 -10.27 46.93
CA THR A 274 11.60 -10.84 48.25
C THR A 274 11.71 -9.76 49.32
N VAL A 275 10.64 -9.52 50.05
CA VAL A 275 10.60 -8.54 51.14
C VAL A 275 10.88 -9.26 52.48
N VAL A 276 11.88 -8.83 53.22
CA VAL A 276 12.33 -9.43 54.49
C VAL A 276 12.30 -8.41 55.63
N LYS A 277 12.12 -8.89 56.82
CA LYS A 277 12.30 -8.05 58.04
C LYS A 277 13.77 -7.75 58.26
N ARG A 278 14.07 -6.58 58.76
CA ARG A 278 15.41 -6.31 59.28
C ARG A 278 15.66 -7.24 60.52
N THR A 279 16.73 -7.95 60.45
CA THR A 279 17.21 -8.65 61.65
C THR A 279 18.20 -7.72 62.39
N VAL A 280 17.89 -7.43 63.60
CA VAL A 280 18.84 -6.77 64.49
C VAL A 280 19.96 -7.78 64.79
N LYS A 281 21.16 -7.51 64.23
CA LYS A 281 22.30 -8.43 64.40
C LYS A 281 22.85 -8.44 65.83
N SER A 282 22.73 -7.34 66.57
CA SER A 282 23.04 -7.25 67.98
C SER A 282 22.32 -6.05 68.57
N CYS A 283 21.64 -6.20 69.69
CA CYS A 283 21.42 -5.13 70.62
C CYS A 283 22.64 -5.07 71.49
N ASN A 284 23.32 -3.95 71.59
CA ASN A 284 24.28 -3.76 72.66
C ASN A 284 23.49 -3.96 73.95
N THR A 285 24.02 -4.79 74.84
CA THR A 285 23.42 -4.98 76.15
C THR A 285 23.32 -3.61 76.80
N LEU A 286 22.10 -3.16 77.08
CA LEU A 286 21.87 -1.95 77.87
C LEU A 286 22.50 -2.18 79.24
N THR A 287 23.75 -1.79 79.42
CA THR A 287 24.46 -1.81 80.70
C THR A 287 24.31 -0.44 81.35
N GLY A 288 23.91 -0.42 82.61
CA GLY A 288 23.87 0.78 83.38
C GLY A 288 22.48 1.39 83.66
N ILE A 289 21.43 0.72 83.23
CA ILE A 289 20.05 1.03 83.65
C ILE A 289 19.68 0.17 84.84
N THR A 290 20.31 0.43 85.95
CA THR A 290 19.90 -0.13 87.25
C THR A 290 19.45 0.99 88.15
N ASP A 291 18.38 0.72 88.84
CA ASP A 291 17.87 1.58 89.91
C ASP A 291 17.57 3.07 89.54
N LYS A 292 17.02 3.28 88.34
CA LYS A 292 16.51 4.59 87.97
C LYS A 292 15.15 4.86 88.60
N PRO A 293 14.94 6.03 89.20
CA PRO A 293 13.64 6.38 89.78
C PRO A 293 12.52 6.31 88.76
N TYR A 294 11.33 5.95 89.21
CA TYR A 294 10.16 6.02 88.37
C TYR A 294 9.94 7.46 87.85
N GLY A 295 9.78 7.64 86.55
CA GLY A 295 9.62 8.93 85.89
C GLY A 295 10.93 9.55 85.37
N THR A 296 12.07 8.82 85.37
CA THR A 296 13.31 9.24 84.68
C THR A 296 13.01 9.43 83.17
N ALA A 297 13.34 10.58 82.62
CA ALA A 297 13.17 10.87 81.20
C ALA A 297 14.03 9.91 80.33
N LEU A 298 13.53 9.59 79.13
CA LEU A 298 14.18 8.62 78.21
C LEU A 298 15.62 9.07 77.84
N GLU A 299 15.82 10.36 77.72
CA GLU A 299 17.12 11.00 77.40
C GLU A 299 18.17 10.76 78.53
N GLU A 300 17.73 10.66 79.80
CA GLU A 300 18.61 10.39 80.95
C GLU A 300 19.01 8.91 81.11
N LEU A 301 18.38 8.03 80.32
CA LEU A 301 18.64 6.60 80.34
C LEU A 301 19.85 6.21 79.49
N GLY A 302 20.46 7.16 78.76
CA GLY A 302 21.66 6.90 77.93
C GLY A 302 21.45 5.87 76.84
N LEU A 303 20.23 5.81 76.30
CA LEU A 303 19.92 4.90 75.17
C LEU A 303 20.60 5.41 73.92
N PRO A 304 21.29 4.60 73.13
CA PRO A 304 21.84 5.02 71.85
C PRO A 304 20.73 5.39 70.88
N GLU A 305 20.97 6.46 70.11
CA GLU A 305 20.10 6.88 69.01
C GLU A 305 19.93 5.82 67.92
#